data_1d33c086bb3816481c8b8bd59390b850
#
_entry.id   1d33c086bb3816481c8b8bd59390b850
#
_cell.length_a   1.000
_cell.length_b   1.000
_cell.length_c   1.000
_cell.angle_alpha   90.00
_cell.angle_beta   90.00
_cell.angle_gamma   90.00
#
_symmetry.space_group_name_H-M   'P 1'
#
loop_
_entity.id
_entity.type
_entity.pdbx_description
1 polymer ?
#
loop_
_entity_poly.entity_id
_entity_poly.type
_entity_poly.pdbx_seq_one_letter_code
_entity_poly.pdbx_strand_id
1 'polypeptide(L)'
;MNQNIKILIFFAVIVMQKALAQESSPYSYFGIGTMNNVDNARNIALGNTGIALESPDYINSKNPASITTIGMQNVIFDVSGLLKSNTISSNQGKDGRINGNFTNIGLAMRISNRFSLGASVQPSTSTEYKFVSTIPVEGTSGTYPITYEGSGGITNLGVTLGYKIDKNWSIGGKVKNNFGTIIRKEIITTNSELEISRNIRYTGFSYGLGTQFNKYFQKERLQLTLGAIINFKSNLNAKGEAVYTENRDYNNSITTKLTSKDSTLPLEMGVGVSILKNDRYRFSFDFTQSNWNEVKNTVTNEKYYRQQVYGLGFELLPQRKNSQILSENLIYRVGLNYDTGYFKVNNREINKMEAMVGLGIPMNKIILNVGYGYGKRGVFTNAAIKENYHSLNLSIDFLDKWFTKRYIN
;
A
#
# COMPACT_ATOMS: atom_id res chain seq x y z
N MET A 1 -16.70 2.84 27.26
CA MET A 1 -16.18 3.51 26.06
C MET A 1 -16.79 4.91 26.03
N ASN A 2 -15.96 5.95 26.17
CA ASN A 2 -16.41 7.36 26.26
C ASN A 2 -17.22 7.76 25.01
N GLN A 3 -18.26 8.58 25.19
CA GLN A 3 -19.16 9.03 24.14
C GLN A 3 -18.40 9.69 22.97
N ASN A 4 -17.34 10.43 23.27
CA ASN A 4 -16.47 11.06 22.28
C ASN A 4 -15.72 10.04 21.38
N ILE A 5 -15.39 8.86 21.91
CA ILE A 5 -14.75 7.77 21.15
C ILE A 5 -15.75 7.13 20.18
N LYS A 6 -17.02 6.96 20.60
CA LYS A 6 -18.09 6.48 19.71
C LYS A 6 -18.34 7.42 18.55
N ILE A 7 -18.33 8.73 18.81
CA ILE A 7 -18.50 9.77 17.79
C ILE A 7 -17.32 9.76 16.82
N LEU A 8 -16.10 9.63 17.31
CA LEU A 8 -14.90 9.60 16.46
C LEU A 8 -14.85 8.35 15.56
N ILE A 9 -15.22 7.18 16.11
CA ILE A 9 -15.35 5.92 15.34
C ILE A 9 -16.47 6.04 14.32
N PHE A 10 -17.62 6.61 14.69
CA PHE A 10 -18.74 6.80 13.79
C PHE A 10 -18.40 7.78 12.65
N PHE A 11 -17.65 8.87 12.95
CA PHE A 11 -17.16 9.80 11.93
C PHE A 11 -16.12 9.16 11.00
N ALA A 12 -15.20 8.34 11.55
CA ALA A 12 -14.23 7.58 10.76
C ALA A 12 -14.91 6.58 9.83
N VAL A 13 -15.98 5.90 10.29
CA VAL A 13 -16.78 4.97 9.47
C VAL A 13 -17.57 5.71 8.38
N ILE A 14 -18.13 6.87 8.67
CA ILE A 14 -18.86 7.68 7.67
C ILE A 14 -17.92 8.22 6.60
N VAL A 15 -16.74 8.70 6.98
CA VAL A 15 -15.70 9.15 6.04
C VAL A 15 -15.24 7.99 5.15
N MET A 16 -15.13 6.78 5.70
CA MET A 16 -14.80 5.58 4.94
C MET A 16 -15.88 5.16 3.94
N GLN A 17 -17.18 5.35 4.23
CA GLN A 17 -18.25 4.96 3.30
C GLN A 17 -18.28 5.81 2.02
N LYS A 18 -17.83 7.07 2.07
CA LYS A 18 -17.66 7.92 0.88
C LYS A 18 -16.30 7.75 0.17
N ALA A 19 -15.36 7.04 0.78
CA ALA A 19 -13.98 6.86 0.31
C ALA A 19 -13.77 5.58 -0.51
N LEU A 20 -14.82 4.98 -1.08
CA LEU A 20 -14.69 3.82 -1.97
C LEU A 20 -14.18 4.20 -3.37
N ALA A 21 -13.76 5.45 -3.57
CA ALA A 21 -13.05 5.86 -4.77
C ALA A 21 -11.60 5.35 -4.68
N GLN A 22 -11.21 4.53 -5.66
CA GLN A 22 -9.85 3.97 -5.77
C GLN A 22 -8.85 5.06 -6.19
N GLU A 23 -7.55 4.81 -5.97
CA GLU A 23 -6.49 5.74 -6.39
C GLU A 23 -6.52 5.96 -7.90
N SER A 24 -6.88 7.17 -8.36
CA SER A 24 -6.98 7.52 -9.76
C SER A 24 -5.62 7.98 -10.30
N SER A 25 -5.06 7.23 -11.24
CA SER A 25 -3.82 7.55 -11.92
C SER A 25 -3.83 6.94 -13.33
N PRO A 26 -3.55 7.70 -14.41
CA PRO A 26 -3.41 7.16 -15.75
C PRO A 26 -2.36 6.04 -15.82
N TYR A 27 -1.38 6.06 -14.94
CA TYR A 27 -0.36 5.00 -14.84
C TYR A 27 -0.91 3.67 -14.32
N SER A 28 -2.12 3.65 -13.74
CA SER A 28 -2.80 2.41 -13.35
C SER A 28 -3.38 1.62 -14.54
N TYR A 29 -3.29 2.17 -15.77
CA TYR A 29 -3.58 1.46 -17.01
C TYR A 29 -2.65 0.27 -17.20
N PHE A 30 -1.41 0.37 -16.76
CA PHE A 30 -0.36 -0.63 -16.99
C PHE A 30 -0.48 -1.82 -16.00
N GLY A 31 -0.27 -3.03 -16.51
CA GLY A 31 -0.16 -4.25 -15.72
C GLY A 31 -1.43 -4.58 -14.90
N ILE A 32 -1.26 -4.85 -13.64
CA ILE A 32 -2.33 -5.15 -12.67
C ILE A 32 -2.75 -3.91 -11.86
N GLY A 33 -2.46 -2.70 -12.39
CA GLY A 33 -2.71 -1.43 -11.73
C GLY A 33 -1.50 -0.88 -10.96
N THR A 34 -1.71 0.23 -10.27
CA THR A 34 -0.68 0.84 -9.41
C THR A 34 -0.53 0.03 -8.12
N MET A 35 0.71 -0.29 -7.75
CA MET A 35 1.00 -0.91 -6.45
C MET A 35 0.76 0.11 -5.33
N ASN A 36 -0.01 -0.28 -4.33
CA ASN A 36 -0.37 0.57 -3.20
C ASN A 36 0.67 0.48 -2.07
N ASN A 37 0.83 1.57 -1.33
CA ASN A 37 1.52 1.54 -0.05
C ASN A 37 0.57 0.94 1.00
N VAL A 38 0.72 -0.35 1.27
CA VAL A 38 -0.17 -1.11 2.14
C VAL A 38 0.43 -1.21 3.55
N ASP A 39 0.42 -0.10 4.28
CA ASP A 39 0.89 -0.06 5.67
C ASP A 39 0.12 0.98 6.48
N ASN A 40 0.41 1.06 7.78
CA ASN A 40 -0.18 2.07 8.65
C ASN A 40 0.44 3.46 8.40
N ALA A 41 -0.26 4.51 8.84
CA ALA A 41 0.16 5.90 8.63
C ALA A 41 1.52 6.21 9.29
N ARG A 42 1.93 5.48 10.34
CA ARG A 42 3.25 5.60 10.97
C ARG A 42 4.37 5.29 9.97
N ASN A 43 4.34 4.10 9.37
CA ASN A 43 5.40 3.64 8.47
C ASN A 43 5.42 4.48 7.18
N ILE A 44 4.24 4.89 6.70
CA ILE A 44 4.12 5.78 5.54
C ILE A 44 4.79 7.11 5.85
N ALA A 45 4.52 7.74 7.02
CA ALA A 45 5.14 9.00 7.43
C ALA A 45 6.67 8.90 7.65
N LEU A 46 7.20 7.69 7.82
CA LEU A 46 8.63 7.40 7.91
C LEU A 46 9.27 7.06 6.56
N GLY A 47 8.76 7.60 5.46
CA GLY A 47 9.29 7.31 4.13
C GLY A 47 8.98 5.89 3.68
N ASN A 48 7.90 5.31 4.18
CA ASN A 48 7.52 3.94 3.92
C ASN A 48 8.60 2.93 4.35
N THR A 49 9.35 3.24 5.43
CA THR A 49 10.25 2.28 6.10
C THR A 49 9.48 1.34 7.02
N GLY A 50 9.99 0.13 7.26
CA GLY A 50 9.32 -0.87 8.09
C GLY A 50 10.13 -2.16 8.26
N ILE A 51 11.12 -2.45 7.40
CA ILE A 51 11.83 -3.74 7.39
C ILE A 51 12.58 -3.99 8.71
N ALA A 52 13.16 -2.94 9.28
CA ALA A 52 13.86 -2.99 10.56
C ALA A 52 13.11 -2.27 11.70
N LEU A 53 11.85 -1.86 11.47
CA LEU A 53 11.08 -1.21 12.54
C LEU A 53 10.43 -2.23 13.45
N GLU A 54 10.69 -2.06 14.74
CA GLU A 54 10.04 -2.80 15.82
C GLU A 54 9.18 -1.85 16.65
N SER A 55 8.05 -2.36 17.13
CA SER A 55 7.23 -1.64 18.11
C SER A 55 6.32 -2.60 18.87
N PRO A 56 6.15 -2.42 20.18
CA PRO A 56 5.15 -3.17 20.93
C PRO A 56 3.72 -2.69 20.68
N ASP A 57 3.54 -1.53 20.03
CA ASP A 57 2.29 -0.78 19.98
C ASP A 57 1.72 -0.63 18.57
N TYR A 58 2.43 -1.13 17.53
CA TYR A 58 2.03 -1.01 16.13
C TYR A 58 2.13 -2.35 15.40
N ILE A 59 1.22 -2.58 14.47
CA ILE A 59 1.36 -3.67 13.49
C ILE A 59 2.22 -3.16 12.33
N ASN A 60 3.32 -3.86 12.05
CA ASN A 60 4.17 -3.58 10.91
C ASN A 60 3.99 -4.68 9.86
N SER A 61 3.35 -4.35 8.75
CA SER A 61 3.02 -5.30 7.68
C SER A 61 4.19 -5.63 6.76
N LYS A 62 5.27 -4.84 6.79
CA LYS A 62 6.43 -5.04 5.90
C LYS A 62 7.23 -6.28 6.26
N ASN A 63 7.63 -6.39 7.52
CA ASN A 63 8.43 -7.53 7.99
C ASN A 63 7.62 -8.42 8.93
N PRO A 64 7.32 -9.67 8.56
CA PRO A 64 6.55 -10.58 9.41
C PRO A 64 7.21 -10.92 10.75
N ALA A 65 8.53 -10.77 10.88
CA ALA A 65 9.23 -10.98 12.13
C ALA A 65 8.89 -9.91 13.19
N SER A 66 8.50 -8.70 12.77
CA SER A 66 8.25 -7.55 13.66
C SER A 66 7.10 -7.78 14.66
N ILE A 67 6.13 -8.63 14.34
CA ILE A 67 5.00 -8.92 15.25
C ILE A 67 5.43 -9.62 16.55
N THR A 68 6.67 -10.16 16.60
CA THR A 68 7.20 -10.80 17.82
C THR A 68 7.52 -9.79 18.93
N THR A 69 7.56 -8.49 18.62
CA THR A 69 7.81 -7.41 19.60
C THR A 69 6.56 -6.96 20.34
N ILE A 70 5.36 -7.38 19.89
CA ILE A 70 4.10 -7.14 20.61
C ILE A 70 4.21 -7.66 22.03
N GLY A 71 3.75 -6.87 23.01
CA GLY A 71 3.79 -7.24 24.42
C GLY A 71 2.99 -8.51 24.71
N MET A 72 3.38 -9.25 25.78
CA MET A 72 2.62 -10.43 26.20
C MET A 72 1.17 -10.08 26.52
N GLN A 73 0.24 -10.93 26.05
CA GLN A 73 -1.21 -10.75 26.19
C GLN A 73 -1.77 -9.49 25.51
N ASN A 74 -0.92 -8.70 24.83
CA ASN A 74 -1.41 -7.56 24.06
C ASN A 74 -2.00 -8.05 22.74
N VAL A 75 -3.11 -7.41 22.38
CA VAL A 75 -3.76 -7.50 21.08
C VAL A 75 -3.78 -6.09 20.50
N ILE A 76 -3.37 -5.98 19.25
CA ILE A 76 -3.40 -4.73 18.50
C ILE A 76 -4.38 -4.90 17.35
N PHE A 77 -5.29 -3.95 17.21
CA PHE A 77 -6.16 -3.82 16.05
C PHE A 77 -5.84 -2.49 15.36
N ASP A 78 -5.44 -2.56 14.10
CA ASP A 78 -5.09 -1.41 13.25
C ASP A 78 -6.14 -1.20 12.18
N VAL A 79 -6.54 0.05 11.98
CA VAL A 79 -7.34 0.50 10.83
C VAL A 79 -6.66 1.73 10.25
N SER A 80 -6.34 1.63 8.97
CA SER A 80 -5.59 2.67 8.27
C SER A 80 -6.25 3.04 6.94
N GLY A 81 -6.21 4.33 6.59
CA GLY A 81 -6.77 4.87 5.36
C GLY A 81 -5.94 5.99 4.78
N LEU A 82 -6.16 6.24 3.49
CA LEU A 82 -5.49 7.24 2.66
C LEU A 82 -6.53 8.10 1.95
N LEU A 83 -6.35 9.42 2.00
CA LEU A 83 -6.97 10.37 1.09
C LEU A 83 -5.88 10.99 0.22
N LYS A 84 -6.07 11.01 -1.09
CA LYS A 84 -5.10 11.52 -2.05
C LYS A 84 -5.74 12.51 -3.01
N SER A 85 -5.17 13.70 -3.09
CA SER A 85 -5.50 14.71 -4.10
C SER A 85 -4.40 14.69 -5.15
N ASN A 86 -4.74 14.35 -6.38
CA ASN A 86 -3.83 14.18 -7.49
C ASN A 86 -4.06 15.22 -8.57
N THR A 87 -3.01 15.92 -9.00
CA THR A 87 -3.02 16.83 -10.16
C THR A 87 -2.23 16.17 -11.28
N ILE A 88 -2.93 15.82 -12.33
CA ILE A 88 -2.40 15.19 -13.54
C ILE A 88 -2.17 16.27 -14.58
N SER A 89 -0.96 16.38 -15.11
CA SER A 89 -0.59 17.35 -16.15
C SER A 89 -0.12 16.62 -17.40
N SER A 90 -0.72 16.99 -18.53
CA SER A 90 -0.39 16.50 -19.87
C SER A 90 -0.32 17.67 -20.86
N ASN A 91 0.02 17.40 -22.11
CA ASN A 91 -0.03 18.41 -23.19
C ASN A 91 -1.45 18.92 -23.49
N GLN A 92 -2.47 18.17 -23.10
CA GLN A 92 -3.88 18.52 -23.31
C GLN A 92 -4.45 19.38 -22.17
N GLY A 93 -3.69 19.55 -21.07
CA GLY A 93 -4.12 20.35 -19.93
C GLY A 93 -3.81 19.71 -18.57
N LYS A 94 -4.53 20.19 -17.56
CA LYS A 94 -4.43 19.69 -16.18
C LYS A 94 -5.80 19.18 -15.72
N ASP A 95 -5.78 18.03 -15.04
CA ASP A 95 -6.95 17.42 -14.40
C ASP A 95 -6.68 17.21 -12.92
N GLY A 96 -7.65 17.46 -12.07
CA GLY A 96 -7.57 17.29 -10.62
C GLY A 96 -8.51 16.20 -10.14
N ARG A 97 -8.03 15.28 -9.30
CA ARG A 97 -8.83 14.17 -8.76
C ARG A 97 -8.56 13.97 -7.27
N ILE A 98 -9.63 13.67 -6.53
CA ILE A 98 -9.54 13.34 -5.10
C ILE A 98 -10.05 11.92 -4.91
N ASN A 99 -9.26 11.10 -4.27
CA ASN A 99 -9.55 9.69 -4.06
C ASN A 99 -9.27 9.31 -2.60
N GLY A 100 -9.97 8.27 -2.13
CA GLY A 100 -9.73 7.71 -0.82
C GLY A 100 -9.82 6.19 -0.84
N ASN A 101 -8.99 5.54 -0.02
CA ASN A 101 -9.04 4.09 0.16
C ASN A 101 -8.57 3.71 1.56
N PHE A 102 -8.96 2.53 2.04
CA PHE A 102 -8.27 1.95 3.18
C PHE A 102 -6.90 1.42 2.74
N THR A 103 -5.92 1.42 3.63
CA THR A 103 -4.58 0.91 3.34
C THR A 103 -4.30 -0.39 4.08
N ASN A 104 -4.83 -0.53 5.30
CA ASN A 104 -4.69 -1.72 6.12
C ASN A 104 -5.84 -1.85 7.10
N ILE A 105 -6.31 -3.07 7.30
CA ILE A 105 -7.08 -3.49 8.46
C ILE A 105 -6.36 -4.71 9.00
N GLY A 106 -5.84 -4.60 10.24
CA GLY A 106 -4.97 -5.60 10.82
C GLY A 106 -5.32 -5.97 12.25
N LEU A 107 -5.08 -7.22 12.60
CA LEU A 107 -5.14 -7.74 13.96
C LEU A 107 -3.86 -8.50 14.23
N ALA A 108 -3.20 -8.23 15.35
CA ALA A 108 -2.04 -9.00 15.75
C ALA A 108 -2.00 -9.20 17.26
N MET A 109 -1.51 -10.37 17.69
CA MET A 109 -1.42 -10.73 19.09
C MET A 109 -0.18 -11.58 19.36
N ARG A 110 0.32 -11.49 20.57
CA ARG A 110 1.35 -12.40 21.05
C ARG A 110 0.71 -13.53 21.87
N ILE A 111 0.81 -14.75 21.32
CA ILE A 111 0.17 -15.95 21.90
C ILE A 111 1.01 -16.54 23.03
N SER A 112 2.34 -16.52 22.89
CA SER A 112 3.27 -17.08 23.86
C SER A 112 4.57 -16.27 23.92
N ASN A 113 5.53 -16.68 24.78
CA ASN A 113 6.83 -16.02 24.87
C ASN A 113 7.61 -16.03 23.53
N ARG A 114 7.30 -16.96 22.62
CA ARG A 114 8.00 -17.10 21.34
C ARG A 114 7.12 -16.87 20.12
N PHE A 115 5.80 -17.09 20.21
CA PHE A 115 4.90 -17.06 19.06
C PHE A 115 3.99 -15.84 19.07
N SER A 116 3.86 -15.21 17.93
CA SER A 116 2.91 -14.14 17.64
C SER A 116 2.15 -14.45 16.36
N LEU A 117 0.88 -14.09 16.32
CA LEU A 117 -0.01 -14.29 15.17
C LEU A 117 -0.59 -12.95 14.74
N GLY A 118 -0.74 -12.77 13.42
CA GLY A 118 -1.40 -11.62 12.84
C GLY A 118 -2.27 -12.00 11.64
N ALA A 119 -3.28 -11.19 11.40
CA ALA A 119 -4.10 -11.24 10.19
C ALA A 119 -4.30 -9.82 9.65
N SER A 120 -4.38 -9.67 8.33
CA SER A 120 -4.57 -8.35 7.71
C SER A 120 -5.33 -8.44 6.40
N VAL A 121 -6.07 -7.37 6.10
CA VAL A 121 -6.70 -7.14 4.78
C VAL A 121 -6.11 -5.86 4.21
N GLN A 122 -5.58 -5.93 2.98
CA GLN A 122 -4.86 -4.84 2.35
C GLN A 122 -5.17 -4.75 0.85
N PRO A 123 -5.51 -3.59 0.29
CA PRO A 123 -5.63 -3.40 -1.15
C PRO A 123 -4.24 -3.29 -1.78
N SER A 124 -3.76 -4.38 -2.38
CA SER A 124 -2.40 -4.46 -2.95
C SER A 124 -2.22 -3.60 -4.18
N THR A 125 -3.23 -3.56 -5.05
CA THR A 125 -3.21 -2.76 -6.28
C THR A 125 -4.51 -2.01 -6.46
N SER A 126 -4.42 -0.92 -7.22
CA SER A 126 -5.57 -0.10 -7.60
C SER A 126 -5.50 0.22 -9.08
N THR A 127 -6.61 0.03 -9.77
CA THR A 127 -6.80 0.41 -11.17
C THR A 127 -7.93 1.38 -11.23
N GLU A 128 -7.62 2.64 -11.51
CA GLU A 128 -8.63 3.66 -11.77
C GLU A 128 -8.04 4.72 -12.71
N TYR A 129 -8.55 4.76 -13.90
CA TYR A 129 -8.17 5.76 -14.89
C TYR A 129 -9.35 6.06 -15.82
N LYS A 130 -9.33 7.27 -16.34
CA LYS A 130 -10.16 7.69 -17.46
C LYS A 130 -9.38 8.71 -18.27
N PHE A 131 -9.12 8.39 -19.55
CA PHE A 131 -8.48 9.30 -20.48
C PHE A 131 -8.97 9.04 -21.89
N VAL A 132 -8.82 10.06 -22.74
CA VAL A 132 -9.19 9.98 -24.16
C VAL A 132 -7.92 9.95 -24.99
N SER A 133 -7.91 9.11 -26.00
CA SER A 133 -6.90 9.03 -27.06
C SER A 133 -7.58 9.05 -28.42
N THR A 134 -6.81 9.13 -29.49
CA THR A 134 -7.31 9.04 -30.85
C THR A 134 -6.68 7.86 -31.54
N ILE A 135 -7.47 7.14 -32.37
CA ILE A 135 -7.00 6.08 -33.27
C ILE A 135 -7.14 6.55 -34.72
N PRO A 136 -6.12 6.32 -35.52
CA PRO A 136 -6.18 6.67 -36.93
C PRO A 136 -7.19 5.77 -37.67
N VAL A 137 -7.86 6.32 -38.66
CA VAL A 137 -8.75 5.57 -39.55
C VAL A 137 -7.93 5.11 -40.73
N GLU A 138 -7.82 3.79 -40.94
CA GLU A 138 -7.09 3.26 -42.11
C GLU A 138 -7.64 3.81 -43.41
N GLY A 139 -6.74 4.24 -44.30
CA GLY A 139 -7.07 4.78 -45.61
C GLY A 139 -7.55 6.25 -45.62
N THR A 140 -7.55 6.94 -44.47
CA THR A 140 -7.92 8.36 -44.39
C THR A 140 -6.96 9.14 -43.52
N SER A 141 -7.06 10.50 -43.53
CA SER A 141 -6.37 11.36 -42.56
C SER A 141 -7.17 11.57 -41.26
N GLY A 142 -8.32 10.90 -41.14
CA GLY A 142 -9.22 11.04 -39.99
C GLY A 142 -8.77 10.25 -38.78
N THR A 143 -9.28 10.65 -37.58
CA THR A 143 -9.09 9.93 -36.34
C THR A 143 -10.42 9.82 -35.61
N TYR A 144 -10.63 8.71 -34.87
CA TYR A 144 -11.75 8.56 -33.95
C TYR A 144 -11.27 8.72 -32.50
N PRO A 145 -12.07 9.40 -31.65
CA PRO A 145 -11.81 9.41 -30.22
C PRO A 145 -12.14 8.04 -29.62
N ILE A 146 -11.26 7.58 -28.74
CA ILE A 146 -11.45 6.39 -27.92
C ILE A 146 -11.25 6.77 -26.46
N THR A 147 -12.24 6.46 -25.63
CA THR A 147 -12.14 6.65 -24.19
C THR A 147 -11.71 5.34 -23.53
N TYR A 148 -10.64 5.41 -22.75
CA TYR A 148 -10.15 4.33 -21.93
C TYR A 148 -10.58 4.57 -20.47
N GLU A 149 -11.25 3.60 -19.87
CA GLU A 149 -11.63 3.61 -18.47
C GLU A 149 -11.16 2.32 -17.79
N GLY A 150 -10.68 2.43 -16.56
CA GLY A 150 -10.31 1.28 -15.76
C GLY A 150 -10.79 1.45 -14.33
N SER A 151 -11.21 0.34 -13.72
CA SER A 151 -11.60 0.28 -12.32
C SER A 151 -11.29 -1.06 -11.71
N GLY A 152 -11.25 -1.12 -10.36
CA GLY A 152 -10.98 -2.34 -9.63
C GLY A 152 -9.56 -2.42 -9.09
N GLY A 153 -9.11 -3.61 -8.76
CA GLY A 153 -7.79 -3.86 -8.19
C GLY A 153 -7.71 -5.20 -7.49
N ILE A 154 -6.60 -5.46 -6.85
CA ILE A 154 -6.34 -6.71 -6.13
C ILE A 154 -6.20 -6.40 -4.65
N THR A 155 -6.97 -7.10 -3.82
CA THR A 155 -6.90 -7.08 -2.36
C THR A 155 -6.26 -8.37 -1.88
N ASN A 156 -5.51 -8.34 -0.79
CA ASN A 156 -5.02 -9.54 -0.13
C ASN A 156 -5.59 -9.69 1.28
N LEU A 157 -5.89 -10.93 1.64
CA LEU A 157 -6.12 -11.39 3.00
C LEU A 157 -4.88 -12.14 3.44
N GLY A 158 -4.17 -11.61 4.43
CA GLY A 158 -2.89 -12.15 4.90
C GLY A 158 -2.99 -12.75 6.29
N VAL A 159 -2.23 -13.84 6.51
CA VAL A 159 -1.94 -14.40 7.83
C VAL A 159 -0.44 -14.35 8.04
N THR A 160 -0.03 -13.89 9.20
CA THR A 160 1.39 -13.73 9.58
C THR A 160 1.66 -14.51 10.86
N LEU A 161 2.75 -15.28 10.87
CA LEU A 161 3.27 -15.97 12.04
C LEU A 161 4.67 -15.46 12.33
N GLY A 162 4.90 -15.01 13.56
CA GLY A 162 6.21 -14.60 14.07
C GLY A 162 6.74 -15.56 15.12
N TYR A 163 8.02 -15.85 15.09
CA TYR A 163 8.73 -16.68 16.05
C TYR A 163 9.97 -15.97 16.56
N LYS A 164 10.06 -15.80 17.89
CA LYS A 164 11.21 -15.23 18.57
C LYS A 164 12.18 -16.35 18.91
N ILE A 165 13.32 -16.41 18.21
CA ILE A 165 14.35 -17.44 18.38
C ILE A 165 15.01 -17.24 19.75
N ASP A 166 15.49 -16.02 19.99
CA ASP A 166 16.11 -15.59 21.26
C ASP A 166 15.82 -14.13 21.57
N LYS A 167 16.62 -13.51 22.45
CA LYS A 167 16.44 -12.10 22.87
C LYS A 167 16.60 -11.13 21.68
N ASN A 168 17.46 -11.49 20.72
CA ASN A 168 17.94 -10.62 19.67
C ASN A 168 17.37 -10.99 18.30
N TRP A 169 17.09 -12.27 18.04
CA TRP A 169 16.67 -12.77 16.75
C TRP A 169 15.20 -13.15 16.71
N SER A 170 14.54 -12.69 15.66
CA SER A 170 13.18 -13.10 15.32
C SER A 170 13.06 -13.43 13.83
N ILE A 171 12.19 -14.36 13.51
CA ILE A 171 11.81 -14.72 12.15
C ILE A 171 10.30 -14.68 12.03
N GLY A 172 9.82 -14.55 10.81
CA GLY A 172 8.38 -14.60 10.54
C GLY A 172 8.09 -15.03 9.13
N GLY A 173 6.90 -15.58 8.96
CA GLY A 173 6.34 -15.96 7.68
C GLY A 173 4.97 -15.33 7.49
N LYS A 174 4.64 -15.02 6.24
CA LYS A 174 3.30 -14.54 5.85
C LYS A 174 2.80 -15.28 4.63
N VAL A 175 1.51 -15.60 4.64
CA VAL A 175 0.78 -16.15 3.50
C VAL A 175 -0.35 -15.19 3.20
N LYS A 176 -0.51 -14.83 1.93
CA LYS A 176 -1.56 -13.91 1.48
C LYS A 176 -2.38 -14.59 0.39
N ASN A 177 -3.70 -14.56 0.54
CA ASN A 177 -4.64 -14.86 -0.52
C ASN A 177 -4.95 -13.55 -1.26
N ASN A 178 -4.56 -13.48 -2.53
CA ASN A 178 -4.80 -12.32 -3.39
C ASN A 178 -6.05 -12.59 -4.22
N PHE A 179 -6.96 -11.62 -4.26
CA PHE A 179 -8.21 -11.71 -5.02
C PHE A 179 -8.67 -10.33 -5.45
N GLY A 180 -9.37 -10.27 -6.58
CA GLY A 180 -9.94 -9.02 -7.07
C GLY A 180 -10.32 -9.09 -8.54
N THR A 181 -10.99 -8.03 -9.02
CA THR A 181 -11.39 -7.89 -10.42
C THR A 181 -10.89 -6.56 -10.93
N ILE A 182 -10.33 -6.57 -12.13
CA ILE A 182 -9.94 -5.37 -12.88
C ILE A 182 -10.84 -5.32 -14.10
N ILE A 183 -11.56 -4.20 -14.25
CA ILE A 183 -12.44 -3.90 -15.36
C ILE A 183 -11.76 -2.85 -16.22
N ARG A 184 -11.64 -3.11 -17.52
CA ARG A 184 -11.09 -2.19 -18.51
C ARG A 184 -12.08 -1.98 -19.62
N LYS A 185 -12.45 -0.74 -19.87
CA LYS A 185 -13.37 -0.35 -20.90
C LYS A 185 -12.66 0.47 -21.96
N GLU A 186 -12.98 0.17 -23.21
CA GLU A 186 -12.63 0.94 -24.39
C GLU A 186 -13.94 1.37 -25.04
N ILE A 187 -14.18 2.67 -25.14
CA ILE A 187 -15.40 3.25 -25.69
C ILE A 187 -15.02 4.01 -26.94
N ILE A 188 -15.43 3.49 -28.08
CA ILE A 188 -15.22 4.09 -29.41
C ILE A 188 -16.50 4.79 -29.80
N THR A 189 -16.42 6.10 -30.05
CA THR A 189 -17.56 6.92 -30.44
C THR A 189 -17.39 7.37 -31.89
N THR A 190 -18.30 6.89 -32.75
CA THR A 190 -18.41 7.27 -34.15
C THR A 190 -19.83 7.77 -34.36
N ASN A 191 -20.54 7.28 -35.39
CA ASN A 191 -21.98 7.45 -35.57
C ASN A 191 -22.78 6.59 -34.57
N SER A 192 -22.15 5.53 -34.07
CA SER A 192 -22.61 4.69 -32.98
C SER A 192 -21.54 4.63 -31.87
N GLU A 193 -21.91 4.20 -30.67
CA GLU A 193 -21.00 3.99 -29.55
C GLU A 193 -20.75 2.48 -29.40
N LEU A 194 -19.49 2.06 -29.47
CA LEU A 194 -19.07 0.69 -29.19
C LEU A 194 -18.29 0.65 -27.87
N GLU A 195 -18.83 0.00 -26.86
CA GLU A 195 -18.15 -0.29 -25.59
C GLU A 195 -17.58 -1.72 -25.61
N ILE A 196 -16.29 -1.88 -25.36
CA ILE A 196 -15.62 -3.15 -25.15
C ILE A 196 -15.18 -3.18 -23.69
N SER A 197 -15.86 -3.98 -22.86
CA SER A 197 -15.53 -4.15 -21.44
C SER A 197 -14.83 -5.47 -21.20
N ARG A 198 -13.57 -5.43 -20.72
CA ARG A 198 -12.80 -6.62 -20.34
C ARG A 198 -12.78 -6.75 -18.81
N ASN A 199 -13.45 -7.76 -18.30
CA ASN A 199 -13.56 -8.08 -16.87
C ASN A 199 -12.58 -9.23 -16.56
N ILE A 200 -11.50 -8.96 -15.81
CA ILE A 200 -10.50 -9.98 -15.48
C ILE A 200 -10.44 -10.15 -13.97
N ARG A 201 -10.78 -11.34 -13.52
CA ARG A 201 -10.72 -11.74 -12.12
C ARG A 201 -9.40 -12.44 -11.84
N TYR A 202 -8.69 -11.94 -10.83
CA TYR A 202 -7.41 -12.47 -10.36
C TYR A 202 -7.59 -13.20 -9.03
N THR A 203 -6.95 -14.37 -8.89
CA THR A 203 -6.93 -15.14 -7.63
C THR A 203 -5.58 -15.85 -7.50
N GLY A 204 -5.04 -15.94 -6.29
CA GLY A 204 -3.79 -16.68 -6.05
C GLY A 204 -3.21 -16.47 -4.68
N PHE A 205 -2.25 -17.30 -4.31
CA PHE A 205 -1.51 -17.18 -3.05
C PHE A 205 -0.14 -16.58 -3.28
N SER A 206 0.32 -15.80 -2.31
CA SER A 206 1.70 -15.31 -2.25
C SER A 206 2.28 -15.54 -0.85
N TYR A 207 3.60 -15.70 -0.80
CA TYR A 207 4.34 -16.09 0.40
C TYR A 207 5.47 -15.13 0.65
N GLY A 208 5.76 -14.87 1.90
CA GLY A 208 6.90 -14.05 2.29
C GLY A 208 7.50 -14.50 3.61
N LEU A 209 8.80 -14.28 3.74
CA LEU A 209 9.56 -14.50 4.96
C LEU A 209 10.24 -13.21 5.38
N GLY A 210 10.54 -13.11 6.65
CA GLY A 210 11.30 -12.00 7.19
C GLY A 210 12.08 -12.39 8.43
N THR A 211 13.13 -11.63 8.68
CA THR A 211 13.94 -11.76 9.90
C THR A 211 14.30 -10.40 10.44
N GLN A 212 14.47 -10.31 11.74
CA GLN A 212 15.01 -9.13 12.42
C GLN A 212 16.03 -9.54 13.46
N PHE A 213 17.11 -8.77 13.53
CA PHE A 213 18.10 -8.83 14.60
C PHE A 213 18.12 -7.51 15.35
N ASN A 214 17.93 -7.56 16.65
CA ASN A 214 17.88 -6.40 17.52
C ASN A 214 18.95 -6.51 18.61
N LYS A 215 19.74 -5.45 18.79
CA LYS A 215 20.73 -5.39 19.87
C LYS A 215 20.69 -4.04 20.56
N TYR A 216 20.56 -4.06 21.87
CA TYR A 216 20.61 -2.88 22.72
C TYR A 216 21.99 -2.76 23.39
N PHE A 217 22.63 -1.60 23.19
CA PHE A 217 23.90 -1.21 23.77
C PHE A 217 23.63 -0.26 24.95
N GLN A 218 23.74 -0.80 26.16
CA GLN A 218 23.32 -0.08 27.39
C GLN A 218 24.13 1.21 27.64
N LYS A 219 25.48 1.17 27.48
CA LYS A 219 26.35 2.32 27.71
C LYS A 219 26.01 3.50 26.83
N GLU A 220 25.74 3.23 25.55
CA GLU A 220 25.43 4.23 24.53
C GLU A 220 23.95 4.58 24.47
N ARG A 221 23.08 3.86 25.20
CA ARG A 221 21.63 3.94 25.09
C ARG A 221 21.17 3.87 23.63
N LEU A 222 21.73 2.90 22.91
CA LEU A 222 21.56 2.73 21.48
C LEU A 222 20.94 1.36 21.22
N GLN A 223 19.84 1.33 20.49
CA GLN A 223 19.25 0.11 19.94
C GLN A 223 19.50 0.09 18.45
N LEU A 224 20.14 -0.99 17.97
CA LEU A 224 20.32 -1.27 16.54
C LEU A 224 19.40 -2.42 16.16
N THR A 225 18.59 -2.20 15.13
CA THR A 225 17.77 -3.25 14.53
C THR A 225 18.14 -3.39 13.06
N LEU A 226 18.43 -4.60 12.64
CA LEU A 226 18.63 -4.98 11.24
C LEU A 226 17.47 -5.87 10.81
N GLY A 227 17.00 -5.71 9.59
CA GLY A 227 15.90 -6.52 9.05
C GLY A 227 16.16 -6.95 7.62
N ALA A 228 15.61 -8.10 7.26
CA ALA A 228 15.58 -8.56 5.89
C ALA A 228 14.24 -9.24 5.58
N ILE A 229 13.79 -9.11 4.34
CA ILE A 229 12.55 -9.72 3.84
C ILE A 229 12.77 -10.34 2.47
N ILE A 230 11.99 -11.37 2.19
CA ILE A 230 11.82 -11.95 0.87
C ILE A 230 10.35 -12.25 0.63
N ASN A 231 9.77 -11.72 -0.45
CA ASN A 231 8.46 -12.08 -0.96
C ASN A 231 8.67 -12.88 -2.24
N PHE A 232 8.20 -14.12 -2.23
CA PHE A 232 8.45 -15.04 -3.34
C PHE A 232 7.63 -14.69 -4.56
N LYS A 233 8.19 -14.98 -5.74
CA LYS A 233 7.47 -14.96 -7.00
C LYS A 233 6.21 -15.83 -6.90
N SER A 234 5.06 -15.30 -7.31
CA SER A 234 3.77 -15.99 -7.13
C SER A 234 2.89 -15.78 -8.35
N ASN A 235 2.21 -16.85 -8.79
CA ASN A 235 1.29 -16.78 -9.90
C ASN A 235 -0.11 -16.38 -9.43
N LEU A 236 -0.75 -15.52 -10.19
CA LEU A 236 -2.14 -15.14 -10.06
C LEU A 236 -2.92 -15.72 -11.25
N ASN A 237 -3.82 -16.64 -10.97
CA ASN A 237 -4.75 -17.13 -11.98
C ASN A 237 -5.65 -16.00 -12.43
N ALA A 238 -5.70 -15.75 -13.73
CA ALA A 238 -6.56 -14.75 -14.32
C ALA A 238 -7.66 -15.43 -15.15
N LYS A 239 -8.92 -15.14 -14.87
CA LYS A 239 -10.08 -15.56 -15.66
C LYS A 239 -10.83 -14.31 -16.12
N GLY A 240 -11.15 -14.25 -17.39
CA GLY A 240 -11.75 -13.05 -17.94
C GLY A 240 -12.80 -13.30 -19.00
N GLU A 241 -13.57 -12.26 -19.23
CA GLU A 241 -14.54 -12.16 -20.31
C GLU A 241 -14.46 -10.77 -20.96
N ALA A 242 -14.76 -10.70 -22.23
CA ALA A 242 -14.97 -9.46 -22.95
C ALA A 242 -16.46 -9.35 -23.31
N VAL A 243 -17.04 -8.21 -22.98
CA VAL A 243 -18.43 -7.86 -23.28
C VAL A 243 -18.40 -6.71 -24.27
N TYR A 244 -19.05 -6.93 -25.41
CA TYR A 244 -19.20 -5.97 -26.49
C TYR A 244 -20.63 -5.44 -26.46
N THR A 245 -20.79 -4.13 -26.31
CA THR A 245 -22.09 -3.48 -26.21
C THR A 245 -22.15 -2.33 -27.22
N GLU A 246 -23.17 -2.33 -28.07
CA GLU A 246 -23.40 -1.25 -29.02
C GLU A 246 -24.49 -0.31 -28.48
N ASN A 247 -24.26 1.01 -28.61
CA ASN A 247 -25.21 2.07 -28.22
C ASN A 247 -25.79 1.92 -26.81
N ARG A 248 -24.99 1.36 -25.87
CA ARG A 248 -25.38 1.04 -24.49
C ARG A 248 -26.58 0.07 -24.37
N ASP A 249 -26.81 -0.71 -25.40
CA ASP A 249 -27.83 -1.76 -25.32
C ASP A 249 -27.25 -3.03 -24.67
N TYR A 250 -27.29 -3.05 -23.35
CA TYR A 250 -26.78 -4.17 -22.55
C TYR A 250 -27.58 -5.47 -22.72
N ASN A 251 -28.82 -5.39 -23.24
CA ASN A 251 -29.64 -6.59 -23.47
C ASN A 251 -29.19 -7.39 -24.68
N ASN A 252 -28.57 -6.71 -25.67
CA ASN A 252 -28.03 -7.33 -26.89
C ASN A 252 -26.50 -7.40 -26.89
N SER A 253 -25.87 -7.41 -25.70
CA SER A 253 -24.42 -7.52 -25.58
C SER A 253 -23.91 -8.92 -25.94
N ILE A 254 -22.75 -8.97 -26.59
CA ILE A 254 -22.04 -10.20 -26.94
C ILE A 254 -20.94 -10.44 -25.91
N THR A 255 -20.99 -11.58 -25.22
CA THR A 255 -19.98 -11.97 -24.25
C THR A 255 -19.07 -13.07 -24.80
N THR A 256 -17.77 -12.85 -24.75
CA THR A 256 -16.75 -13.81 -25.18
C THR A 256 -15.80 -14.12 -24.01
N LYS A 257 -15.56 -15.39 -23.75
CA LYS A 257 -14.56 -15.80 -22.75
C LYS A 257 -13.17 -15.45 -23.26
N LEU A 258 -12.40 -14.75 -22.45
CA LEU A 258 -11.00 -14.47 -22.74
C LEU A 258 -10.15 -15.67 -22.34
N THR A 259 -9.28 -16.12 -23.23
CA THR A 259 -8.19 -17.03 -22.88
C THR A 259 -7.20 -16.22 -22.05
N SER A 260 -7.45 -16.13 -20.76
CA SER A 260 -6.59 -15.35 -19.89
C SER A 260 -5.32 -16.13 -19.59
N LYS A 261 -4.20 -15.45 -19.69
CA LYS A 261 -2.92 -15.98 -19.27
C LYS A 261 -2.67 -15.49 -17.86
N ASP A 262 -2.10 -16.37 -17.01
CA ASP A 262 -1.76 -16.03 -15.63
C ASP A 262 -0.88 -14.80 -15.53
N SER A 263 -1.14 -13.97 -14.55
CA SER A 263 -0.27 -12.87 -14.16
C SER A 263 0.69 -13.34 -13.06
N THR A 264 1.81 -12.66 -12.88
CA THR A 264 2.82 -13.06 -11.90
C THR A 264 3.18 -11.86 -11.02
N LEU A 265 3.23 -12.07 -9.71
CA LEU A 265 3.86 -11.14 -8.79
C LEU A 265 5.37 -11.42 -8.78
N PRO A 266 6.23 -10.39 -8.82
CA PRO A 266 7.68 -10.56 -8.88
C PRO A 266 8.27 -11.11 -7.58
N LEU A 267 9.47 -11.64 -7.65
CA LEU A 267 10.33 -11.81 -6.50
C LEU A 267 10.72 -10.42 -5.98
N GLU A 268 10.51 -10.19 -4.68
CA GLU A 268 10.94 -8.97 -4.00
C GLU A 268 11.85 -9.31 -2.83
N MET A 269 12.96 -8.60 -2.71
CA MET A 269 13.91 -8.69 -1.60
C MET A 269 14.09 -7.32 -0.98
N GLY A 270 14.27 -7.28 0.33
CA GLY A 270 14.50 -6.02 1.02
C GLY A 270 15.37 -6.16 2.25
N VAL A 271 16.11 -5.11 2.54
CA VAL A 271 16.92 -4.97 3.75
C VAL A 271 16.62 -3.62 4.40
N GLY A 272 16.75 -3.57 5.71
CA GLY A 272 16.52 -2.35 6.47
C GLY A 272 17.43 -2.24 7.67
N VAL A 273 17.63 -1.02 8.12
CA VAL A 273 18.32 -0.69 9.36
C VAL A 273 17.52 0.35 10.14
N SER A 274 17.46 0.19 11.44
CA SER A 274 16.88 1.18 12.36
C SER A 274 17.80 1.38 13.55
N ILE A 275 18.06 2.64 13.89
CA ILE A 275 18.86 3.06 15.03
C ILE A 275 18.00 3.91 15.93
N LEU A 276 17.79 3.48 17.18
CA LEU A 276 17.10 4.26 18.21
C LEU A 276 18.12 4.70 19.25
N LYS A 277 18.32 6.00 19.37
CA LYS A 277 19.24 6.62 20.35
C LYS A 277 18.47 7.27 21.49
N ASN A 278 18.93 7.02 22.73
CA ASN A 278 18.37 7.58 23.96
C ASN A 278 16.86 7.31 24.12
N ASP A 279 16.35 6.21 23.56
CA ASP A 279 14.93 5.84 23.52
C ASP A 279 14.02 6.94 22.96
N ARG A 280 14.60 7.87 22.16
CA ARG A 280 13.93 9.09 21.68
C ARG A 280 14.10 9.34 20.18
N TYR A 281 15.32 9.21 19.67
CA TYR A 281 15.66 9.58 18.29
C TYR A 281 15.82 8.29 17.47
N ARG A 282 14.88 8.04 16.57
CA ARG A 282 14.95 6.87 15.67
C ARG A 282 15.24 7.32 14.25
N PHE A 283 16.24 6.71 13.65
CA PHE A 283 16.54 6.78 12.23
C PHE A 283 16.28 5.43 11.60
N SER A 284 15.68 5.39 10.42
CA SER A 284 15.40 4.17 9.68
C SER A 284 15.73 4.35 8.20
N PHE A 285 16.25 3.29 7.61
CA PHE A 285 16.51 3.20 6.18
C PHE A 285 16.12 1.82 5.68
N ASP A 286 15.38 1.77 4.57
CA ASP A 286 15.00 0.53 3.88
C ASP A 286 15.41 0.64 2.41
N PHE A 287 15.87 -0.48 1.88
CA PHE A 287 16.04 -0.73 0.46
C PHE A 287 15.26 -1.98 0.06
N THR A 288 14.45 -1.89 -0.99
CA THR A 288 13.76 -3.04 -1.58
C THR A 288 13.99 -3.09 -3.08
N GLN A 289 14.09 -4.31 -3.62
CA GLN A 289 14.20 -4.57 -5.04
C GLN A 289 13.18 -5.62 -5.45
N SER A 290 12.39 -5.31 -6.49
CA SER A 290 11.40 -6.21 -7.08
C SER A 290 11.77 -6.52 -8.54
N ASN A 291 11.84 -7.80 -8.87
CA ASN A 291 12.29 -8.30 -10.18
C ASN A 291 11.14 -8.33 -11.20
N TRP A 292 10.52 -7.18 -11.49
CA TRP A 292 9.46 -7.06 -12.47
C TRP A 292 9.89 -7.45 -13.89
N ASN A 293 11.16 -7.31 -14.22
CA ASN A 293 11.70 -7.71 -15.53
C ASN A 293 11.56 -9.22 -15.83
N GLU A 294 11.28 -10.04 -14.82
CA GLU A 294 11.04 -11.48 -14.95
C GLU A 294 9.55 -11.82 -15.04
N VAL A 295 8.68 -10.81 -14.91
CA VAL A 295 7.23 -10.97 -15.02
C VAL A 295 6.82 -10.88 -16.49
N LYS A 296 6.18 -11.94 -16.98
CA LYS A 296 5.55 -11.93 -18.30
C LYS A 296 4.14 -11.36 -18.15
N ASN A 297 3.91 -10.15 -18.68
CA ASN A 297 2.57 -9.66 -18.84
C ASN A 297 2.00 -10.17 -20.16
N THR A 298 0.93 -10.94 -20.06
CA THR A 298 0.32 -11.58 -21.23
C THR A 298 -0.95 -10.86 -21.69
N VAL A 299 -1.41 -9.89 -20.91
CA VAL A 299 -2.59 -9.07 -21.22
C VAL A 299 -2.21 -7.85 -22.08
N THR A 300 -1.04 -7.29 -21.84
CA THR A 300 -0.46 -6.19 -22.60
C THR A 300 1.00 -6.53 -22.91
N ASN A 301 1.46 -6.29 -24.14
CA ASN A 301 2.86 -6.56 -24.55
C ASN A 301 3.86 -5.58 -23.92
N GLU A 302 3.65 -5.19 -22.67
CA GLU A 302 4.48 -4.23 -21.96
C GLU A 302 5.74 -4.87 -21.43
N LYS A 303 6.84 -4.14 -21.57
CA LYS A 303 8.13 -4.52 -21.00
C LYS A 303 8.29 -3.90 -19.62
N TYR A 304 8.48 -4.76 -18.62
CA TYR A 304 8.76 -4.34 -17.25
C TYR A 304 10.25 -4.30 -16.98
N TYR A 305 10.62 -3.50 -15.98
CA TYR A 305 11.99 -3.26 -15.54
C TYR A 305 12.11 -3.57 -14.05
N ARG A 306 13.33 -3.81 -13.59
CA ARG A 306 13.62 -3.98 -12.17
C ARG A 306 13.28 -2.71 -11.41
N GLN A 307 12.47 -2.85 -10.36
CA GLN A 307 12.09 -1.75 -9.48
C GLN A 307 12.99 -1.73 -8.25
N GLN A 308 13.40 -0.55 -7.83
CA GLN A 308 14.12 -0.30 -6.60
C GLN A 308 13.41 0.81 -5.82
N VAL A 309 13.24 0.58 -4.51
CA VAL A 309 12.60 1.56 -3.62
C VAL A 309 13.52 1.83 -2.44
N TYR A 310 13.71 3.09 -2.15
CA TYR A 310 14.53 3.60 -1.06
C TYR A 310 13.64 4.39 -0.11
N GLY A 311 13.67 4.04 1.17
CA GLY A 311 12.95 4.74 2.22
C GLY A 311 13.91 5.29 3.27
N LEU A 312 13.69 6.51 3.71
CA LEU A 312 14.39 7.16 4.81
C LEU A 312 13.36 7.71 5.80
N GLY A 313 13.54 7.44 7.08
CA GLY A 313 12.65 7.90 8.14
C GLY A 313 13.38 8.41 9.36
N PHE A 314 12.82 9.45 9.96
CA PHE A 314 13.20 9.96 11.27
C PHE A 314 11.94 10.03 12.17
N GLU A 315 12.03 9.48 13.39
CA GLU A 315 10.97 9.50 14.39
C GLU A 315 11.51 10.07 15.69
N LEU A 316 10.84 11.09 16.19
CA LEU A 316 11.10 11.68 17.51
C LEU A 316 10.03 11.18 18.48
N LEU A 317 10.42 10.27 19.38
CA LEU A 317 9.55 9.70 20.40
C LEU A 317 9.35 10.64 21.58
N PRO A 318 8.26 10.53 22.35
CA PRO A 318 7.99 11.37 23.51
C PRO A 318 9.12 11.32 24.54
N GLN A 319 9.43 12.46 25.13
CA GLN A 319 10.44 12.55 26.19
C GLN A 319 9.91 12.00 27.53
N ARG A 320 8.64 12.23 27.81
CA ARG A 320 7.94 11.76 29.01
C ARG A 320 6.62 11.13 28.59
N LYS A 321 6.35 9.94 29.08
CA LYS A 321 5.02 9.33 28.94
C LYS A 321 4.10 10.01 29.96
N ASN A 322 2.91 10.44 29.53
CA ASN A 322 1.88 11.08 30.35
C ASN A 322 2.25 12.49 30.89
N SER A 323 3.00 13.30 30.13
CA SER A 323 3.15 14.71 30.43
C SER A 323 1.79 15.43 30.32
N GLN A 324 1.57 16.45 31.15
CA GLN A 324 0.40 17.34 31.04
C GLN A 324 0.50 18.24 29.80
N ILE A 325 1.70 18.41 29.25
CA ILE A 325 1.96 19.20 28.05
C ILE A 325 1.77 18.30 26.83
N LEU A 326 0.77 18.59 26.01
CA LEU A 326 0.40 17.78 24.86
C LEU A 326 1.59 17.55 23.90
N SER A 327 2.38 18.58 23.60
CA SER A 327 3.51 18.49 22.66
C SER A 327 4.62 17.55 23.12
N GLU A 328 4.77 17.30 24.42
CA GLU A 328 5.74 16.35 24.97
C GLU A 328 5.31 14.88 24.82
N ASN A 329 4.02 14.65 24.60
CA ASN A 329 3.43 13.31 24.39
C ASN A 329 3.36 12.93 22.92
N LEU A 330 3.51 13.90 21.99
CA LEU A 330 3.41 13.64 20.57
C LEU A 330 4.65 12.92 20.02
N ILE A 331 4.42 12.10 19.02
CA ILE A 331 5.47 11.46 18.22
C ILE A 331 5.54 12.22 16.89
N TYR A 332 6.71 12.77 16.58
CA TYR A 332 6.93 13.50 15.31
C TYR A 332 7.69 12.62 14.34
N ARG A 333 7.31 12.68 13.07
CA ARG A 333 7.91 11.85 12.01
C ARG A 333 8.18 12.67 10.77
N VAL A 334 9.29 12.33 10.10
CA VAL A 334 9.63 12.84 8.77
C VAL A 334 10.16 11.70 7.95
N GLY A 335 9.80 11.65 6.68
CA GLY A 335 10.21 10.59 5.78
C GLY A 335 10.41 11.05 4.35
N LEU A 336 11.26 10.33 3.64
CA LEU A 336 11.51 10.45 2.21
C LEU A 336 11.41 9.06 1.57
N ASN A 337 10.79 9.00 0.41
CA ASN A 337 10.68 7.78 -0.37
C ASN A 337 11.04 8.05 -1.83
N TYR A 338 11.83 7.18 -2.42
CA TYR A 338 12.17 7.21 -3.84
C TYR A 338 11.96 5.82 -4.45
N ASP A 339 11.20 5.76 -5.55
CA ASP A 339 10.85 4.55 -6.27
C ASP A 339 11.19 4.75 -7.75
N THR A 340 12.03 3.89 -8.30
CA THR A 340 12.45 3.94 -9.72
C THR A 340 11.33 3.60 -10.69
N GLY A 341 10.20 3.03 -10.17
CA GLY A 341 9.15 2.47 -11.01
C GLY A 341 9.58 1.15 -11.68
N TYR A 342 8.60 0.45 -12.26
CA TYR A 342 8.83 -0.85 -12.90
C TYR A 342 8.46 -0.90 -14.38
N PHE A 343 7.99 0.21 -14.95
CA PHE A 343 7.68 0.33 -16.38
C PHE A 343 8.18 1.66 -16.95
N LYS A 344 8.28 1.72 -18.27
CA LYS A 344 8.69 2.91 -19.01
C LYS A 344 7.59 3.28 -20.00
N VAL A 345 7.37 4.57 -20.17
CA VAL A 345 6.51 5.14 -21.19
C VAL A 345 7.39 5.87 -22.18
N ASN A 346 7.33 5.51 -23.48
CA ASN A 346 8.18 6.07 -24.52
C ASN A 346 9.67 6.08 -24.14
N ASN A 347 10.14 4.93 -23.62
CA ASN A 347 11.53 4.70 -23.18
C ASN A 347 12.00 5.55 -21.98
N ARG A 348 11.07 6.23 -21.25
CA ARG A 348 11.36 7.02 -20.05
C ARG A 348 10.86 6.32 -18.79
N GLU A 349 11.68 6.33 -17.77
CA GLU A 349 11.35 5.78 -16.46
C GLU A 349 10.27 6.62 -15.75
N ILE A 350 9.31 5.96 -15.15
CA ILE A 350 8.22 6.58 -14.39
C ILE A 350 8.55 6.44 -12.91
N ASN A 351 9.54 7.20 -12.48
CA ASN A 351 9.94 7.25 -11.08
C ASN A 351 8.97 8.09 -10.23
N LYS A 352 8.99 7.82 -8.94
CA LYS A 352 8.16 8.46 -7.93
C LYS A 352 9.03 8.93 -6.78
N MET A 353 8.79 10.14 -6.29
CA MET A 353 9.46 10.70 -5.12
C MET A 353 8.41 11.31 -4.19
N GLU A 354 8.52 11.02 -2.90
CA GLU A 354 7.60 11.51 -1.86
C GLU A 354 8.38 12.05 -0.66
N ALA A 355 7.92 13.18 -0.13
CA ALA A 355 8.33 13.69 1.18
C ALA A 355 7.11 13.70 2.11
N MET A 356 7.31 13.25 3.35
CA MET A 356 6.23 13.01 4.30
C MET A 356 6.56 13.56 5.66
N VAL A 357 5.54 14.05 6.35
CA VAL A 357 5.59 14.42 7.77
C VAL A 357 4.44 13.73 8.50
N GLY A 358 4.60 13.45 9.77
CA GLY A 358 3.55 12.77 10.53
C GLY A 358 3.58 13.05 12.02
N LEU A 359 2.42 12.84 12.62
CA LEU A 359 2.19 12.94 14.06
C LEU A 359 1.58 11.65 14.57
N GLY A 360 2.08 11.17 15.71
CA GLY A 360 1.45 10.12 16.50
C GLY A 360 0.94 10.71 17.81
N ILE A 361 -0.30 10.45 18.13
CA ILE A 361 -1.01 10.96 19.31
C ILE A 361 -1.38 9.76 20.20
N PRO A 362 -0.55 9.38 21.17
CA PRO A 362 -0.89 8.33 22.12
C PRO A 362 -2.04 8.77 23.06
N MET A 363 -3.10 7.97 23.13
CA MET A 363 -4.27 8.22 23.96
C MET A 363 -4.65 6.93 24.69
N ASN A 364 -4.11 6.70 25.89
CA ASN A 364 -4.38 5.52 26.71
C ASN A 364 -4.23 4.18 25.93
N LYS A 365 -5.33 3.61 25.43
CA LYS A 365 -5.38 2.35 24.67
C LYS A 365 -5.38 2.55 23.15
N ILE A 366 -5.27 3.78 22.68
CA ILE A 366 -5.38 4.15 21.27
C ILE A 366 -4.17 4.99 20.88
N ILE A 367 -3.64 4.74 19.70
CA ILE A 367 -2.68 5.65 19.08
C ILE A 367 -3.30 6.11 17.76
N LEU A 368 -3.54 7.42 17.65
CA LEU A 368 -3.95 8.04 16.40
C LEU A 368 -2.70 8.51 15.65
N ASN A 369 -2.52 8.08 14.41
CA ASN A 369 -1.45 8.56 13.56
C ASN A 369 -2.03 9.34 12.38
N VAL A 370 -1.43 10.48 12.10
CA VAL A 370 -1.76 11.36 10.99
C VAL A 370 -0.48 11.61 10.21
N GLY A 371 -0.48 11.32 8.92
CA GLY A 371 0.64 11.57 8.03
C GLY A 371 0.19 12.40 6.83
N TYR A 372 0.96 13.43 6.50
CA TYR A 372 0.79 14.20 5.28
C TYR A 372 2.00 13.97 4.37
N GLY A 373 1.74 13.77 3.08
CA GLY A 373 2.76 13.56 2.07
C GLY A 373 2.55 14.45 0.85
N TYR A 374 3.66 14.87 0.27
CA TYR A 374 3.71 15.47 -1.05
C TYR A 374 4.59 14.63 -1.95
N GLY A 375 4.07 14.25 -3.12
CA GLY A 375 4.79 13.42 -4.06
C GLY A 375 4.67 13.86 -5.51
N LYS A 376 5.65 13.41 -6.29
CA LYS A 376 5.70 13.57 -7.75
C LYS A 376 5.93 12.23 -8.40
N ARG A 377 5.26 11.98 -9.54
CA ARG A 377 5.43 10.76 -10.36
C ARG A 377 5.49 11.13 -11.82
N GLY A 378 6.40 10.48 -12.55
CA GLY A 378 6.59 10.69 -13.98
C GLY A 378 7.25 12.02 -14.34
N VAL A 379 7.45 12.25 -15.62
CA VAL A 379 8.10 13.43 -16.19
C VAL A 379 7.20 14.05 -17.25
N PHE A 380 7.01 15.36 -17.17
CA PHE A 380 6.26 16.09 -18.20
C PHE A 380 7.06 16.15 -19.48
N THR A 381 6.56 15.50 -20.53
CA THR A 381 7.10 15.53 -21.89
C THR A 381 5.96 15.37 -22.89
N ASN A 382 6.22 15.57 -24.19
CA ASN A 382 5.21 15.45 -25.26
C ASN A 382 4.44 14.11 -25.30
N ALA A 383 4.88 13.11 -24.51
CA ALA A 383 4.28 11.78 -24.51
C ALA A 383 4.18 11.15 -23.11
N ALA A 384 4.54 11.88 -22.06
CA ALA A 384 4.46 11.39 -20.69
C ALA A 384 3.65 12.36 -19.82
N ILE A 385 2.98 11.80 -18.83
CA ILE A 385 2.12 12.50 -17.88
C ILE A 385 2.92 12.76 -16.62
N LYS A 386 2.77 13.96 -16.04
CA LYS A 386 3.31 14.29 -14.71
C LYS A 386 2.17 14.31 -13.71
N GLU A 387 2.34 13.58 -12.63
CA GLU A 387 1.45 13.63 -11.48
C GLU A 387 2.14 14.34 -10.32
N ASN A 388 1.45 15.30 -9.72
CA ASN A 388 1.77 15.85 -8.41
C ASN A 388 0.61 15.52 -7.48
N TYR A 389 0.90 15.03 -6.29
CA TYR A 389 -0.15 14.66 -5.37
C TYR A 389 0.15 15.02 -3.93
N HIS A 390 -0.92 15.26 -3.21
CA HIS A 390 -0.96 15.42 -1.76
C HIS A 390 -1.68 14.22 -1.18
N SER A 391 -1.14 13.63 -0.12
CA SER A 391 -1.73 12.49 0.57
C SER A 391 -1.92 12.79 2.04
N LEU A 392 -3.08 12.43 2.57
CA LEU A 392 -3.38 12.41 4.00
C LEU A 392 -3.59 10.96 4.42
N ASN A 393 -2.70 10.45 5.27
CA ASN A 393 -2.75 9.09 5.78
C ASN A 393 -3.21 9.13 7.23
N LEU A 394 -4.18 8.31 7.57
CA LEU A 394 -4.73 8.20 8.91
C LEU A 394 -4.66 6.74 9.37
N SER A 395 -4.24 6.50 10.60
CA SER A 395 -4.39 5.19 11.22
C SER A 395 -4.78 5.29 12.70
N ILE A 396 -5.53 4.30 13.14
CA ILE A 396 -5.92 4.14 14.53
C ILE A 396 -5.48 2.75 14.96
N ASP A 397 -4.57 2.71 15.94
CA ASP A 397 -4.11 1.49 16.57
C ASP A 397 -4.80 1.36 17.92
N PHE A 398 -5.57 0.29 18.13
CA PHE A 398 -6.20 -0.05 19.39
C PHE A 398 -5.38 -1.12 20.09
N LEU A 399 -4.98 -0.83 21.35
CA LEU A 399 -4.21 -1.74 22.16
C LEU A 399 -5.08 -2.22 23.32
N ASP A 400 -5.23 -3.52 23.45
CA ASP A 400 -5.93 -4.12 24.61
C ASP A 400 -5.19 -5.36 25.11
N LYS A 401 -5.50 -5.77 26.33
CA LYS A 401 -4.97 -7.00 26.94
C LYS A 401 -6.06 -8.05 26.96
N TRP A 402 -5.79 -9.18 26.28
CA TRP A 402 -6.66 -10.34 26.28
C TRP A 402 -6.05 -11.48 27.09
N PHE A 403 -6.88 -12.46 27.48
CA PHE A 403 -6.46 -13.64 28.24
C PHE A 403 -5.91 -13.33 29.66
N THR A 404 -6.31 -12.21 30.24
CA THR A 404 -6.04 -11.95 31.67
C THR A 404 -7.00 -12.74 32.52
N LYS A 405 -6.48 -13.55 33.49
CA LYS A 405 -7.32 -14.19 34.49
C LYS A 405 -8.03 -13.07 35.30
N ARG A 406 -9.34 -12.99 35.23
CA ARG A 406 -10.13 -12.19 36.16
C ARG A 406 -10.20 -12.99 37.47
N TYR A 407 -9.57 -12.50 38.52
CA TYR A 407 -9.88 -12.95 39.85
C TYR A 407 -11.22 -12.31 40.24
N ILE A 408 -12.25 -13.12 40.38
CA ILE A 408 -13.53 -12.70 40.98
C ILE A 408 -13.26 -12.81 42.48
N ASN A 409 -13.12 -11.66 43.18
CA ASN A 409 -13.12 -11.59 44.62
C ASN A 409 -14.56 -11.60 45.11
#